data_ec652620c11b3ec36b47e94e5aea1123
#
_entry.id   ec652620c11b3ec36b47e94e5aea1123
#
_cell.length_a   1.000
_cell.length_b   1.000
_cell.length_c   1.000
_cell.angle_alpha   90.00
_cell.angle_beta   90.00
_cell.angle_gamma   90.00
#
_symmetry.space_group_name_H-M   'P 1'
#
loop_
_entity.id
_entity.type
_entity.pdbx_description
1 polymer ?
#
loop_
_entity_poly.entity_id
_entity_poly.type
_entity_poly.pdbx_seq_one_letter_code
_entity_poly.pdbx_strand_id
1 'polypeptide(L)'
;ETYAGVLEDFRSGIPLIFYITNSVQLTELRRMEIPLRARQAFLTGLAESGKILLPVEKRPEDPEIVKHRQNERKRLYEAARQGDPEAIDTLTETDLNLMHEVQRRYQSEDLYSLVETSFMPTGVECDMYQIIGEIVSIRVKENVYTHENVVDMKLSCNDCIFHVAINEADLVGVPAVGRRFKGKIWMQGALEVVEETGPSDDTRRQEQDGDDLAGDAKA
;
A
#
# COMPACT_ATOMS: atom_id res chain seq x y z
N GLU A 1 23.79 -5.13 8.10
CA GLU A 1 22.59 -5.98 8.17
C GLU A 1 21.49 -5.38 7.32
N THR A 2 20.77 -6.21 6.59
CA THR A 2 19.68 -5.83 5.69
C THR A 2 18.38 -6.20 6.36
N TYR A 3 17.41 -5.29 6.35
CA TYR A 3 16.10 -5.51 6.97
C TYR A 3 15.00 -5.40 5.93
N ALA A 4 14.01 -6.28 6.03
CA ALA A 4 12.76 -6.18 5.29
C ALA A 4 11.65 -5.66 6.21
N GLY A 5 10.82 -4.78 5.67
CA GLY A 5 9.58 -4.35 6.30
C GLY A 5 8.40 -5.13 5.71
N VAL A 6 7.41 -5.39 6.54
CA VAL A 6 6.14 -5.98 6.13
C VAL A 6 5.02 -5.02 6.50
N LEU A 7 4.22 -4.63 5.51
CA LEU A 7 3.05 -3.79 5.69
C LEU A 7 1.81 -4.58 5.27
N GLU A 8 0.89 -4.76 6.19
CA GLU A 8 -0.41 -5.33 5.90
C GLU A 8 -1.40 -4.21 5.60
N ASP A 9 -1.75 -4.09 4.33
CA ASP A 9 -2.74 -3.12 3.86
C ASP A 9 -3.85 -3.84 3.09
N PHE A 10 -5.09 -3.70 3.59
CA PHE A 10 -6.26 -4.35 2.98
C PHE A 10 -6.51 -3.90 1.54
N ARG A 11 -6.03 -2.72 1.15
CA ARG A 11 -6.20 -2.15 -0.20
C ARG A 11 -5.41 -2.91 -1.25
N SER A 12 -4.22 -3.40 -0.88
CA SER A 12 -3.38 -4.19 -1.78
C SER A 12 -3.88 -5.63 -1.94
N GLY A 13 -4.64 -6.14 -0.96
CA GLY A 13 -5.09 -7.55 -0.91
C GLY A 13 -3.96 -8.55 -0.60
N ILE A 14 -2.72 -8.08 -0.45
CA ILE A 14 -1.53 -8.88 -0.14
C ILE A 14 -0.66 -8.13 0.86
N PRO A 15 0.12 -8.83 1.70
CA PRO A 15 1.17 -8.20 2.48
C PRO A 15 2.22 -7.56 1.57
N LEU A 16 2.54 -6.28 1.79
CA LEU A 16 3.62 -5.60 1.08
C LEU A 16 4.93 -5.84 1.82
N ILE A 17 5.88 -6.45 1.14
CA ILE A 17 7.24 -6.66 1.63
C ILE A 17 8.15 -5.66 0.92
N PHE A 18 9.01 -4.97 1.65
CA PHE A 18 9.88 -3.96 1.10
C PHE A 18 11.24 -3.91 1.80
N TYR A 19 12.26 -3.48 1.07
CA TYR A 19 13.59 -3.23 1.61
C TYR A 19 13.60 -1.95 2.47
N ILE A 20 14.14 -2.02 3.70
CA ILE A 20 14.22 -0.86 4.59
C ILE A 20 15.48 -0.05 4.28
N THR A 21 15.30 1.19 3.79
CA THR A 21 16.41 2.06 3.38
C THR A 21 17.09 2.78 4.54
N ASN A 22 16.39 3.03 5.64
CA ASN A 22 16.92 3.71 6.83
C ASN A 22 17.31 2.75 7.97
N SER A 23 17.77 1.56 7.63
CA SER A 23 18.12 0.49 8.58
C SER A 23 19.20 0.90 9.60
N VAL A 24 20.16 1.74 9.20
CA VAL A 24 21.22 2.25 10.10
C VAL A 24 20.61 3.11 11.21
N GLN A 25 19.75 4.05 10.86
CA GLN A 25 19.04 4.89 11.81
C GLN A 25 18.19 4.06 12.79
N LEU A 26 17.48 3.05 12.28
CA LEU A 26 16.67 2.17 13.13
C LEU A 26 17.52 1.33 14.07
N THR A 27 18.71 0.91 13.63
CA THR A 27 19.65 0.16 14.46
C THR A 27 20.22 1.03 15.60
N GLU A 28 20.53 2.28 15.32
CA GLU A 28 20.98 3.23 16.32
C GLU A 28 19.91 3.51 17.38
N LEU A 29 18.67 3.75 16.97
CA LEU A 29 17.54 3.95 17.87
C LEU A 29 17.27 2.71 18.75
N ARG A 30 17.38 1.50 18.18
CA ARG A 30 17.26 0.24 18.96
C ARG A 30 18.34 0.11 20.03
N ARG A 31 19.56 0.57 19.78
CA ARG A 31 20.66 0.55 20.77
C ARG A 31 20.40 1.45 21.97
N MET A 32 19.53 2.43 21.81
CA MET A 32 19.13 3.33 22.92
C MET A 32 18.10 2.69 23.86
N GLU A 33 17.67 1.44 23.56
CA GLU A 33 16.69 0.66 24.36
C GLU A 33 15.34 1.37 24.54
N ILE A 34 15.01 2.32 23.67
CA ILE A 34 13.72 3.02 23.66
C ILE A 34 12.71 2.10 22.97
N PRO A 35 11.55 1.82 23.59
CA PRO A 35 10.50 1.07 22.93
C PRO A 35 9.95 1.88 21.75
N LEU A 36 10.09 1.31 20.54
CA LEU A 36 9.73 1.98 19.30
C LEU A 36 8.63 1.19 18.59
N ARG A 37 7.65 1.92 18.06
CA ARG A 37 6.69 1.36 17.11
C ARG A 37 6.78 2.08 15.76
N ALA A 38 6.56 1.35 14.68
CA ALA A 38 6.42 1.95 13.37
C ALA A 38 5.12 2.75 13.29
N ARG A 39 5.21 4.02 12.91
CA ARG A 39 4.08 4.92 12.70
C ARG A 39 3.64 4.91 11.25
N GLN A 40 4.60 5.02 10.34
CA GLN A 40 4.35 5.16 8.91
C GLN A 40 5.52 4.58 8.10
N ALA A 41 5.21 4.06 6.92
CA ALA A 41 6.19 3.68 5.91
C ALA A 41 6.03 4.57 4.66
N PHE A 42 7.13 5.15 4.20
CA PHE A 42 7.21 5.88 2.93
C PHE A 42 7.75 4.94 1.86
N LEU A 43 6.89 4.49 0.95
CA LEU A 43 7.24 3.50 -0.05
C LEU A 43 7.70 4.15 -1.36
N THR A 44 8.73 3.57 -1.97
CA THR A 44 9.24 3.95 -3.28
C THR A 44 9.63 2.70 -4.06
N GLY A 45 9.11 2.56 -5.27
CA GLY A 45 9.53 1.52 -6.21
C GLY A 45 10.67 2.02 -7.09
N LEU A 46 11.74 1.23 -7.22
CA LEU A 46 12.77 1.45 -8.23
C LEU A 46 12.48 0.55 -9.43
N ALA A 47 12.29 1.14 -10.62
CA ALA A 47 11.99 0.40 -11.83
C ALA A 47 13.21 0.32 -12.77
N GLU A 48 13.53 -0.89 -13.23
CA GLU A 48 14.55 -1.12 -14.25
C GLU A 48 14.04 -0.76 -15.64
N SER A 49 12.75 -0.98 -15.90
CA SER A 49 12.09 -0.68 -17.16
C SER A 49 10.61 -0.47 -16.96
N GLY A 50 10.01 0.33 -17.83
CA GLY A 50 8.59 0.58 -17.75
C GLY A 50 8.01 1.16 -19.02
N LYS A 51 6.69 1.15 -19.10
CA LYS A 51 5.98 1.79 -20.21
C LYS A 51 4.76 2.55 -19.73
N ILE A 52 4.45 3.60 -20.47
CA ILE A 52 3.28 4.43 -20.24
C ILE A 52 2.11 3.88 -21.06
N LEU A 53 1.01 3.66 -20.39
CA LEU A 53 -0.26 3.24 -20.98
C LEU A 53 -1.23 4.43 -21.02
N LEU A 54 -2.16 4.38 -21.96
CA LEU A 54 -3.25 5.36 -22.03
C LEU A 54 -4.16 5.23 -20.78
N PRO A 55 -4.85 6.31 -20.39
CA PRO A 55 -5.84 6.25 -19.32
C PRO A 55 -6.97 5.28 -19.69
N VAL A 56 -7.57 4.66 -18.68
CA VAL A 56 -8.86 3.94 -18.85
C VAL A 56 -9.96 4.98 -18.79
N GLU A 57 -10.96 4.87 -19.67
CA GLU A 57 -12.17 5.67 -19.54
C GLU A 57 -12.92 5.28 -18.27
N LYS A 58 -12.80 6.12 -17.24
CA LYS A 58 -13.55 5.93 -15.99
C LYS A 58 -14.98 6.38 -16.23
N ARG A 59 -15.95 5.49 -15.98
CA ARG A 59 -17.32 5.94 -15.77
C ARG A 59 -17.35 6.79 -14.50
N PRO A 60 -17.93 8.01 -14.54
CA PRO A 60 -18.04 8.81 -13.33
C PRO A 60 -18.88 8.02 -12.29
N GLU A 61 -18.26 7.58 -11.23
CA GLU A 61 -18.92 7.00 -10.07
C GLU A 61 -19.08 8.08 -9.01
N ASP A 62 -20.20 8.04 -8.30
CA ASP A 62 -20.45 8.94 -7.17
C ASP A 62 -19.37 8.68 -6.07
N PRO A 63 -18.64 9.72 -5.62
CA PRO A 63 -17.61 9.58 -4.59
C PRO A 63 -18.11 8.91 -3.30
N GLU A 64 -19.37 9.12 -2.93
CA GLU A 64 -19.97 8.50 -1.75
C GLU A 64 -20.17 6.99 -1.93
N ILE A 65 -20.53 6.54 -3.14
CA ILE A 65 -20.67 5.11 -3.46
C ILE A 65 -19.29 4.43 -3.42
N VAL A 66 -18.26 5.07 -3.97
CA VAL A 66 -16.88 4.56 -3.94
C VAL A 66 -16.40 4.40 -2.49
N LYS A 67 -16.61 5.43 -1.67
CA LYS A 67 -16.22 5.43 -0.26
C LYS A 67 -16.96 4.37 0.55
N HIS A 68 -18.25 4.19 0.30
CA HIS A 68 -19.06 3.16 0.97
C HIS A 68 -18.53 1.77 0.63
N ARG A 69 -18.27 1.49 -0.66
CA ARG A 69 -17.72 0.21 -1.14
C ARG A 69 -16.34 -0.10 -0.53
N GLN A 70 -15.46 0.90 -0.42
CA GLN A 70 -14.17 0.76 0.23
C GLN A 70 -14.31 0.41 1.71
N ASN A 71 -15.21 1.08 2.42
CA ASN A 71 -15.45 0.80 3.84
C ASN A 71 -16.06 -0.59 4.07
N GLU A 72 -16.97 -1.03 3.22
CA GLU A 72 -17.53 -2.38 3.27
C GLU A 72 -16.47 -3.44 3.01
N ARG A 73 -15.65 -3.26 1.97
CA ARG A 73 -14.55 -4.18 1.69
C ARG A 73 -13.57 -4.28 2.85
N LYS A 74 -13.25 -3.16 3.49
CA LYS A 74 -12.39 -3.14 4.68
C LYS A 74 -13.00 -3.97 5.82
N ARG A 75 -14.29 -3.81 6.09
CA ARG A 75 -15.00 -4.55 7.14
C ARG A 75 -14.99 -6.06 6.86
N LEU A 76 -15.30 -6.46 5.63
CA LEU A 76 -15.28 -7.86 5.21
C LEU A 76 -13.86 -8.46 5.35
N TYR A 77 -12.84 -7.70 4.99
CA TYR A 77 -11.45 -8.14 5.10
C TYR A 77 -11.02 -8.34 6.58
N GLU A 78 -11.41 -7.42 7.45
CA GLU A 78 -11.15 -7.53 8.89
C GLU A 78 -11.90 -8.72 9.51
N ALA A 79 -13.16 -8.97 9.13
CA ALA A 79 -13.94 -10.11 9.59
C ALA A 79 -13.35 -11.44 9.07
N ALA A 80 -12.98 -11.52 7.80
CA ALA A 80 -12.34 -12.69 7.22
C ALA A 80 -11.01 -13.06 7.92
N ARG A 81 -10.21 -12.06 8.32
CA ARG A 81 -8.99 -12.28 9.11
C ARG A 81 -9.27 -12.85 10.51
N GLN A 82 -10.44 -12.57 11.06
CA GLN A 82 -10.90 -13.15 12.34
C GLN A 82 -11.50 -14.54 12.17
N GLY A 83 -11.54 -15.06 10.95
CA GLY A 83 -12.03 -16.41 10.63
C GLY A 83 -13.53 -16.49 10.42
N ASP A 84 -14.20 -15.36 10.12
CA ASP A 84 -15.62 -15.35 9.79
C ASP A 84 -15.87 -16.00 8.42
N PRO A 85 -16.58 -17.17 8.37
CA PRO A 85 -16.78 -17.90 7.12
C PRO A 85 -17.63 -17.12 6.11
N GLU A 86 -18.63 -16.36 6.59
CA GLU A 86 -19.53 -15.60 5.72
C GLU A 86 -18.80 -14.44 5.02
N ALA A 87 -17.87 -13.80 5.72
CA ALA A 87 -17.01 -12.77 5.13
C ALA A 87 -16.02 -13.35 4.10
N ILE A 88 -15.47 -14.54 4.35
CA ILE A 88 -14.58 -15.25 3.42
C ILE A 88 -15.34 -15.63 2.16
N ASP A 89 -16.54 -16.21 2.30
CA ASP A 89 -17.37 -16.61 1.16
C ASP A 89 -17.78 -15.39 0.32
N THR A 90 -18.19 -14.30 0.95
CA THR A 90 -18.57 -13.05 0.27
C THR A 90 -17.40 -12.43 -0.52
N LEU A 91 -16.21 -12.41 0.05
CA LEU A 91 -15.01 -11.92 -0.65
C LEU A 91 -14.66 -12.82 -1.83
N THR A 92 -14.71 -14.14 -1.65
CA THR A 92 -14.42 -15.13 -2.69
C THR A 92 -15.41 -15.03 -3.85
N GLU A 93 -16.70 -14.89 -3.57
CA GLU A 93 -17.75 -14.73 -4.59
C GLU A 93 -17.58 -13.42 -5.37
N THR A 94 -17.25 -12.33 -4.68
CA THR A 94 -16.99 -11.03 -5.30
C THR A 94 -15.80 -11.10 -6.25
N ASP A 95 -14.69 -11.72 -5.83
CA ASP A 95 -13.49 -11.88 -6.66
C ASP A 95 -13.73 -12.82 -7.86
N LEU A 96 -14.48 -13.89 -7.69
CA LEU A 96 -14.89 -14.80 -8.79
C LEU A 96 -15.77 -14.09 -9.82
N ASN A 97 -16.74 -13.30 -9.38
CA ASN A 97 -17.60 -12.52 -10.27
C ASN A 97 -16.80 -11.49 -11.07
N LEU A 98 -15.84 -10.81 -10.42
CA LEU A 98 -14.93 -9.88 -11.09
C LEU A 98 -14.06 -10.60 -12.14
N MET A 99 -13.50 -11.77 -11.80
CA MET A 99 -12.71 -12.58 -12.75
C MET A 99 -13.55 -13.01 -13.96
N HIS A 100 -14.80 -13.44 -13.76
CA HIS A 100 -15.71 -13.81 -14.85
C HIS A 100 -16.05 -12.63 -15.76
N GLU A 101 -16.25 -11.44 -15.19
CA GLU A 101 -16.51 -10.22 -15.96
C GLU A 101 -15.29 -9.82 -16.80
N VAL A 102 -14.10 -9.81 -16.19
CA VAL A 102 -12.82 -9.54 -16.88
C VAL A 102 -12.59 -10.56 -17.99
N GLN A 103 -12.81 -11.87 -17.75
CA GLN A 103 -12.64 -12.91 -18.75
C GLN A 103 -13.60 -12.76 -19.93
N ARG A 104 -14.84 -12.37 -19.68
CA ARG A 104 -15.83 -12.11 -20.75
C ARG A 104 -15.43 -10.91 -21.61
N ARG A 105 -14.95 -9.84 -21.00
CA ARG A 105 -14.52 -8.62 -21.70
C ARG A 105 -13.20 -8.81 -22.43
N TYR A 106 -12.30 -9.65 -21.90
CA TYR A 106 -11.01 -9.96 -22.51
C TYR A 106 -11.13 -10.57 -23.93
N GLN A 107 -12.24 -11.23 -24.25
CA GLN A 107 -12.47 -11.76 -25.60
C GLN A 107 -12.77 -10.68 -26.65
N SER A 108 -13.13 -9.46 -26.24
CA SER A 108 -13.55 -8.37 -27.11
C SER A 108 -12.71 -7.09 -26.99
N GLU A 109 -11.94 -6.94 -25.94
CA GLU A 109 -11.19 -5.71 -25.64
C GLU A 109 -9.72 -6.03 -25.27
N ASP A 110 -8.81 -5.04 -25.44
CA ASP A 110 -7.42 -5.19 -25.00
C ASP A 110 -7.38 -5.22 -23.46
N LEU A 111 -6.69 -6.20 -22.88
CA LEU A 111 -6.52 -6.36 -21.43
C LEU A 111 -6.07 -5.06 -20.74
N TYR A 112 -5.21 -4.31 -21.39
CA TYR A 112 -4.72 -3.05 -20.83
C TYR A 112 -5.74 -1.90 -20.86
N SER A 113 -6.81 -2.03 -21.62
CA SER A 113 -7.94 -1.09 -21.57
C SER A 113 -8.90 -1.38 -20.42
N LEU A 114 -8.87 -2.60 -19.88
CA LEU A 114 -9.75 -3.07 -18.83
C LEU A 114 -9.15 -2.95 -17.43
N VAL A 115 -7.85 -3.22 -17.28
CA VAL A 115 -7.16 -3.20 -15.98
C VAL A 115 -6.75 -1.78 -15.64
N GLU A 116 -7.48 -1.17 -14.73
CA GLU A 116 -7.18 0.19 -14.27
C GLU A 116 -5.88 0.24 -13.48
N THR A 117 -5.78 -0.57 -12.43
CA THR A 117 -4.60 -0.72 -11.59
C THR A 117 -4.34 -2.20 -11.28
N SER A 118 -3.08 -2.55 -11.04
CA SER A 118 -2.67 -3.90 -10.66
C SER A 118 -1.43 -3.84 -9.79
N PHE A 119 -1.39 -4.66 -8.75
CA PHE A 119 -0.26 -4.79 -7.85
C PHE A 119 -0.04 -6.27 -7.55
N MET A 120 0.98 -6.88 -8.17
CA MET A 120 1.23 -8.32 -8.06
C MET A 120 2.68 -8.58 -7.69
N PRO A 121 2.97 -9.45 -6.69
CA PRO A 121 4.31 -9.89 -6.42
C PRO A 121 4.85 -10.67 -7.63
N THR A 122 6.15 -10.55 -7.90
CA THR A 122 6.79 -11.20 -9.04
C THR A 122 8.19 -11.66 -8.69
N GLY A 123 8.59 -12.80 -9.27
CA GLY A 123 9.91 -13.36 -9.04
C GLY A 123 9.99 -14.20 -7.76
N VAL A 124 11.22 -14.49 -7.36
CA VAL A 124 11.55 -15.25 -6.15
C VAL A 124 11.79 -14.29 -4.97
N GLU A 125 12.17 -13.06 -5.27
CA GLU A 125 12.36 -11.98 -4.30
C GLU A 125 11.00 -11.45 -3.83
N CYS A 126 10.83 -11.39 -2.52
CA CYS A 126 9.56 -11.02 -1.92
C CYS A 126 9.21 -9.53 -2.04
N ASP A 127 10.18 -8.67 -2.36
CA ASP A 127 10.07 -7.21 -2.48
C ASP A 127 9.99 -6.70 -3.94
N MET A 128 9.86 -7.63 -4.89
CA MET A 128 9.68 -7.32 -6.32
C MET A 128 8.21 -7.42 -6.73
N TYR A 129 7.73 -6.40 -7.46
CA TYR A 129 6.33 -6.31 -7.88
C TYR A 129 6.19 -5.91 -9.34
N GLN A 130 5.20 -6.50 -10.01
CA GLN A 130 4.68 -6.03 -11.29
C GLN A 130 3.49 -5.13 -11.02
N ILE A 131 3.57 -3.88 -11.44
CA ILE A 131 2.51 -2.90 -11.16
C ILE A 131 1.92 -2.29 -12.43
N ILE A 132 0.66 -1.88 -12.33
CA ILE A 132 0.00 -0.91 -13.20
C ILE A 132 -0.64 0.11 -12.27
N GLY A 133 -0.23 1.38 -12.35
CA GLY A 133 -0.73 2.46 -11.50
C GLY A 133 -0.99 3.73 -12.28
N GLU A 134 -2.00 4.50 -11.86
CA GLU A 134 -2.30 5.81 -12.43
C GLU A 134 -1.29 6.85 -11.93
N ILE A 135 -0.79 7.66 -12.84
CA ILE A 135 0.16 8.73 -12.55
C ILE A 135 -0.60 9.94 -11.99
N VAL A 136 -0.34 10.25 -10.71
CA VAL A 136 -0.94 11.40 -10.01
C VAL A 136 -0.08 12.66 -10.13
N SER A 137 1.24 12.50 -10.11
CA SER A 137 2.19 13.60 -10.33
C SER A 137 3.51 13.09 -10.88
N ILE A 138 4.26 13.98 -11.52
CA ILE A 138 5.53 13.67 -12.18
C ILE A 138 6.54 14.75 -11.81
N ARG A 139 7.77 14.32 -11.56
CA ARG A 139 8.94 15.18 -11.45
C ARG A 139 10.09 14.54 -12.21
N VAL A 140 10.85 15.34 -12.91
CA VAL A 140 12.10 14.89 -13.53
C VAL A 140 13.25 15.55 -12.78
N LYS A 141 14.27 14.76 -12.43
CA LYS A 141 15.47 15.22 -11.74
C LYS A 141 16.69 14.62 -12.41
N GLU A 142 17.73 15.40 -12.59
CA GLU A 142 19.02 14.91 -13.03
C GLU A 142 19.76 14.24 -11.86
N ASN A 143 20.30 13.05 -12.10
CA ASN A 143 21.18 12.38 -11.16
C ASN A 143 22.54 13.11 -11.14
N VAL A 144 22.92 13.60 -9.98
CA VAL A 144 24.17 14.40 -9.80
C VAL A 144 25.45 13.65 -10.15
N TYR A 145 25.44 12.33 -10.14
CA TYR A 145 26.62 11.51 -10.41
C TYR A 145 26.68 11.03 -11.87
N THR A 146 25.55 10.59 -12.43
CA THR A 146 25.51 10.00 -13.76
C THR A 146 25.07 11.02 -14.83
N HIS A 147 24.51 12.16 -14.44
CA HIS A 147 23.89 13.18 -15.30
C HIS A 147 22.74 12.66 -16.14
N GLU A 148 22.16 11.54 -15.73
CA GLU A 148 20.96 10.97 -16.35
C GLU A 148 19.70 11.54 -15.71
N ASN A 149 18.66 11.68 -16.50
CA ASN A 149 17.36 12.09 -15.99
C ASN A 149 16.64 10.91 -15.30
N VAL A 150 16.17 11.15 -14.10
CA VAL A 150 15.31 10.24 -13.33
C VAL A 150 13.90 10.79 -13.33
N VAL A 151 12.95 10.01 -13.81
CA VAL A 151 11.52 10.33 -13.75
C VAL A 151 10.97 9.76 -12.46
N ASP A 152 10.57 10.65 -11.53
CA ASP A 152 9.89 10.33 -10.28
C ASP A 152 8.39 10.54 -10.49
N MET A 153 7.64 9.45 -10.47
CA MET A 153 6.19 9.44 -10.63
C MET A 153 5.53 9.06 -9.30
N LYS A 154 4.58 9.86 -8.85
CA LYS A 154 3.66 9.48 -7.78
C LYS A 154 2.52 8.69 -8.40
N LEU A 155 2.36 7.45 -8.00
CA LEU A 155 1.34 6.54 -8.52
C LEU A 155 0.23 6.29 -7.51
N SER A 156 -0.99 6.15 -8.02
CA SER A 156 -2.12 5.55 -7.33
C SER A 156 -2.34 4.13 -7.89
N CYS A 157 -2.25 3.13 -7.03
CA CYS A 157 -2.38 1.73 -7.40
C CYS A 157 -3.13 0.98 -6.29
N ASN A 158 -4.30 0.43 -6.58
CA ASN A 158 -5.18 -0.22 -5.59
C ASN A 158 -5.40 0.66 -4.35
N ASP A 159 -5.68 1.95 -4.55
CA ASP A 159 -5.84 2.98 -3.49
C ASP A 159 -4.59 3.22 -2.61
N CYS A 160 -3.47 2.55 -2.90
CA CYS A 160 -2.18 2.85 -2.31
C CYS A 160 -1.46 3.92 -3.12
N ILE A 161 -0.86 4.88 -2.42
CA ILE A 161 -0.09 5.95 -3.05
C ILE A 161 1.38 5.78 -2.67
N PHE A 162 2.23 5.66 -3.69
CA PHE A 162 3.68 5.55 -3.52
C PHE A 162 4.42 6.17 -4.71
N HIS A 163 5.72 6.34 -4.57
CA HIS A 163 6.58 6.86 -5.62
C HIS A 163 7.21 5.74 -6.43
N VAL A 164 7.43 5.98 -7.73
CA VAL A 164 8.24 5.12 -8.60
C VAL A 164 9.27 5.98 -9.30
N ALA A 165 10.52 5.61 -9.16
CA ALA A 165 11.64 6.23 -9.85
C ALA A 165 12.17 5.31 -10.96
N ILE A 166 12.38 5.87 -12.14
CA ILE A 166 12.93 5.17 -13.31
C ILE A 166 13.86 6.10 -14.08
N ASN A 167 14.92 5.54 -14.69
CA ASN A 167 15.73 6.28 -15.65
C ASN A 167 14.86 6.64 -16.88
N GLU A 168 14.94 7.88 -17.35
CA GLU A 168 14.16 8.34 -18.51
C GLU A 168 14.44 7.50 -19.75
N ALA A 169 15.67 7.02 -19.93
CA ALA A 169 16.06 6.17 -21.05
C ALA A 169 15.39 4.80 -21.08
N ASP A 170 14.97 4.29 -19.89
CA ASP A 170 14.33 2.98 -19.72
C ASP A 170 12.81 3.06 -19.69
N LEU A 171 12.26 4.28 -19.87
CA LEU A 171 10.83 4.54 -19.89
C LEU A 171 10.29 4.65 -21.31
N VAL A 172 9.46 3.69 -21.73
CA VAL A 172 8.81 3.72 -23.04
C VAL A 172 7.54 4.57 -22.99
N GLY A 173 7.48 5.61 -23.80
CA GLY A 173 6.33 6.53 -23.90
C GLY A 173 6.49 7.78 -23.04
N VAL A 174 5.59 8.74 -23.22
CA VAL A 174 5.64 10.03 -22.54
C VAL A 174 4.77 9.99 -21.29
N PRO A 175 5.34 10.14 -20.08
CA PRO A 175 4.58 10.18 -18.86
C PRO A 175 3.72 11.46 -18.79
N ALA A 176 2.47 11.32 -18.36
CA ALA A 176 1.56 12.43 -18.09
C ALA A 176 0.60 12.06 -16.98
N VAL A 177 0.15 13.05 -16.21
CA VAL A 177 -0.86 12.86 -15.16
C VAL A 177 -2.14 12.28 -15.78
N GLY A 178 -2.74 11.30 -15.12
CA GLY A 178 -3.90 10.54 -15.59
C GLY A 178 -3.56 9.39 -16.53
N ARG A 179 -2.34 9.30 -17.10
CA ARG A 179 -1.86 8.10 -17.76
C ARG A 179 -1.45 7.05 -16.74
N ARG A 180 -1.21 5.82 -17.18
CA ARG A 180 -0.81 4.73 -16.31
C ARG A 180 0.63 4.30 -16.58
N PHE A 181 1.36 4.05 -15.52
CA PHE A 181 2.67 3.41 -15.59
C PHE A 181 2.50 1.89 -15.42
N LYS A 182 3.18 1.10 -16.26
CA LYS A 182 3.33 -0.35 -16.12
C LYS A 182 4.81 -0.68 -16.05
N GLY A 183 5.22 -1.40 -15.01
CA GLY A 183 6.61 -1.84 -14.88
C GLY A 183 6.82 -2.83 -13.74
N LYS A 184 8.01 -3.44 -13.75
CA LYS A 184 8.50 -4.23 -12.63
C LYS A 184 9.29 -3.29 -11.71
N ILE A 185 8.99 -3.30 -10.42
CA ILE A 185 9.63 -2.45 -9.43
C ILE A 185 10.23 -3.28 -8.30
N TRP A 186 11.34 -2.81 -7.76
CA TRP A 186 11.88 -3.20 -6.47
C TRP A 186 11.34 -2.25 -5.41
N MET A 187 10.55 -2.79 -4.47
CA MET A 187 9.91 -1.98 -3.45
C MET A 187 10.87 -1.69 -2.30
N GLN A 188 11.05 -0.41 -2.02
CA GLN A 188 11.86 0.11 -0.92
C GLN A 188 11.00 0.98 -0.01
N GLY A 189 11.42 1.17 1.23
CA GLY A 189 10.71 2.02 2.17
C GLY A 189 11.58 2.56 3.27
N ALA A 190 11.27 3.78 3.70
CA ALA A 190 11.79 4.35 4.93
C ALA A 190 10.70 4.29 6.00
N LEU A 191 11.06 3.79 7.19
CA LEU A 191 10.15 3.73 8.34
C LEU A 191 10.29 4.99 9.20
N GLU A 192 9.17 5.62 9.47
CA GLU A 192 9.03 6.58 10.55
C GLU A 192 8.64 5.83 11.82
N VAL A 193 9.43 5.95 12.85
CA VAL A 193 9.19 5.33 14.15
C VAL A 193 8.92 6.39 15.20
N VAL A 194 8.09 6.06 16.17
CA VAL A 194 7.79 6.90 17.34
C VAL A 194 8.02 6.10 18.60
N GLU A 195 8.34 6.79 19.69
CA GLU A 195 8.43 6.16 21.00
C GLU A 195 7.06 5.59 21.39
N GLU A 196 7.05 4.36 21.87
CA GLU A 196 5.86 3.74 22.44
C GLU A 196 5.67 4.31 23.84
N THR A 197 4.94 5.44 23.93
CA THR A 197 4.48 5.95 25.21
C THR A 197 3.52 4.92 25.77
N GLY A 198 3.89 4.29 26.90
CA GLY A 198 2.98 3.36 27.61
C GLY A 198 1.62 4.00 27.87
N PRO A 199 0.58 3.22 28.23
CA PRO A 199 -0.75 3.75 28.45
C PRO A 199 -0.65 4.93 29.41
N SER A 200 -1.20 6.06 28.97
CA SER A 200 -1.21 7.28 29.76
C SER A 200 -1.81 6.99 31.14
N ASP A 201 -1.24 7.53 32.20
CA ASP A 201 -1.66 7.36 33.61
C ASP A 201 -3.16 7.66 33.86
N ASP A 202 -3.85 8.26 32.91
CA ASP A 202 -5.30 8.49 32.95
C ASP A 202 -6.15 7.21 32.92
N THR A 203 -5.65 6.12 32.30
CA THR A 203 -6.39 4.85 32.30
C THR A 203 -6.26 4.11 33.63
N ARG A 204 -5.17 4.33 34.37
CA ARG A 204 -4.97 3.72 35.70
C ARG A 204 -5.80 4.41 36.78
N ARG A 205 -6.13 5.69 36.62
CA ARG A 205 -6.99 6.42 37.58
C ARG A 205 -8.47 6.01 37.45
N GLN A 206 -8.93 5.66 36.27
CA GLN A 206 -10.32 5.20 36.09
C GLN A 206 -10.54 3.76 36.58
N GLU A 207 -9.53 2.92 36.65
CA GLU A 207 -9.65 1.57 37.22
C GLU A 207 -9.55 1.58 38.75
N GLN A 208 -8.85 2.54 39.36
CA GLN A 208 -8.79 2.66 40.83
C GLN A 208 -10.03 3.32 41.44
N ASP A 209 -10.65 4.30 40.77
CA ASP A 209 -11.89 4.92 41.23
C ASP A 209 -13.13 4.00 41.07
N GLY A 210 -13.03 2.95 40.29
CA GLY A 210 -14.10 1.94 40.11
C GLY A 210 -14.15 0.87 41.23
N ASP A 211 -13.05 0.61 41.89
CA ASP A 211 -12.98 -0.44 42.95
C ASP A 211 -13.32 0.09 44.35
N ASP A 212 -13.16 1.39 44.57
CA ASP A 212 -13.53 2.02 45.88
C ASP A 212 -15.04 2.25 46.08
N LEU A 213 -15.86 2.14 45.03
CA LEU A 213 -17.33 2.31 45.14
C LEU A 213 -18.11 1.00 45.39
N ALA A 214 -17.43 -0.14 45.41
CA ALA A 214 -18.07 -1.45 45.64
C ALA A 214 -18.00 -1.92 47.12
N GLY A 215 -17.39 -1.16 48.01
CA GLY A 215 -17.07 -1.55 49.39
C GLY A 215 -18.12 -1.20 50.45
N ASP A 216 -19.13 -0.35 50.19
CA ASP A 216 -19.99 0.24 51.23
C ASP A 216 -21.49 -0.12 51.15
N ALA A 217 -21.81 -1.34 50.74
CA ALA A 217 -23.19 -1.83 50.75
C ALA A 217 -23.34 -3.19 51.44
N LYS A 218 -22.85 -3.32 52.71
CA LYS A 218 -23.26 -4.37 53.64
C LYS A 218 -22.91 -3.97 55.08
N ALA A 219 -23.82 -3.29 55.74
CA ALA A 219 -24.06 -3.35 57.19
C ALA A 219 -25.50 -3.00 57.46
#